data_18dc45735497c098344f4d69d9080255
#
_entry.id   18dc45735497c098344f4d69d9080255
#
_cell.length_a   1.000
_cell.length_b   1.000
_cell.length_c   1.000
_cell.angle_alpha   90.00
_cell.angle_beta   90.00
_cell.angle_gamma   90.00
#
_symmetry.space_group_name_H-M   'P 1'
#
loop_
_entity.id
_entity.type
_entity.pdbx_description
1 polymer ?
#
loop_
_entity_poly.entity_id
_entity_poly.type
_entity_poly.pdbx_seq_one_letter_code
_entity_poly.pdbx_strand_id
1 'polypeptide(L)'
;MKQFEYTKQFRKRLRQRYAHQPKVLGRLQYHLKLFSQGVRKEPINDHRLTGKLKGLRAFSVGGDVRVVYQETEACYLWLDIGSHNQVY
;
A
#
# COMPACT_ATOMS: atom_id res chain seq x y z
N MET A 1 9.45 -11.48 12.71
CA MET A 1 8.37 -11.02 11.84
C MET A 1 8.43 -9.50 11.72
N LYS A 2 8.38 -8.98 10.50
CA LYS A 2 8.42 -7.53 10.30
C LYS A 2 7.12 -6.88 10.75
N GLN A 3 7.22 -5.69 11.32
CA GLN A 3 6.07 -4.93 11.75
C GLN A 3 5.60 -4.01 10.62
N PHE A 4 4.32 -3.64 10.68
CA PHE A 4 3.74 -2.63 9.78
C PHE A 4 3.73 -1.29 10.49
N GLU A 5 4.21 -0.25 9.82
CA GLU A 5 4.12 1.11 10.33
C GLU A 5 3.37 1.98 9.32
N TYR A 6 2.35 2.66 9.81
CA TYR A 6 1.57 3.58 9.01
C TYR A 6 2.12 4.98 9.25
N THR A 7 2.77 5.54 8.22
CA THR A 7 3.30 6.89 8.33
C THR A 7 2.16 7.90 8.47
N LYS A 8 2.49 9.08 8.98
CA LYS A 8 1.53 10.17 9.10
C LYS A 8 0.93 10.52 7.74
N GLN A 9 1.77 10.55 6.70
CA GLN A 9 1.32 10.82 5.35
C GLN A 9 0.32 9.77 4.85
N PHE A 10 0.62 8.49 5.08
CA PHE A 10 -0.27 7.41 4.67
C PHE A 10 -1.66 7.57 5.32
N ARG A 11 -1.69 7.82 6.64
CA ARG A 11 -2.94 8.00 7.37
C ARG A 11 -3.73 9.18 6.85
N LYS A 12 -3.05 10.27 6.55
CA LYS A 12 -3.66 11.48 5.99
C LYS A 12 -4.27 11.19 4.63
N ARG A 13 -3.53 10.54 3.73
CA ARG A 13 -4.00 10.21 2.38
C ARG A 13 -5.17 9.24 2.43
N LEU A 14 -5.08 8.23 3.29
CA LEU A 14 -6.17 7.27 3.46
C LEU A 14 -7.46 7.97 3.87
N ARG A 15 -7.38 8.85 4.86
CA ARG A 15 -8.54 9.60 5.34
C ARG A 15 -9.08 10.55 4.25
N GLN A 16 -8.19 11.30 3.60
CA GLN A 16 -8.60 12.29 2.61
C GLN A 16 -9.24 11.65 1.38
N ARG A 17 -8.70 10.52 0.94
CA ARG A 17 -9.11 9.91 -0.33
C ARG A 17 -10.19 8.84 -0.19
N TYR A 18 -10.21 8.12 0.95
CA TYR A 18 -11.02 6.91 1.06
C TYR A 18 -11.87 6.80 2.32
N ALA A 19 -11.93 7.85 3.18
CA ALA A 19 -12.70 7.78 4.42
C ALA A 19 -14.19 7.42 4.20
N HIS A 20 -14.76 7.82 3.06
CA HIS A 20 -16.16 7.57 2.74
C HIS A 20 -16.34 6.51 1.66
N GLN A 21 -15.34 5.65 1.48
CA GLN A 21 -15.37 4.57 0.50
C GLN A 21 -15.18 3.21 1.17
N PRO A 22 -16.23 2.68 1.81
CA PRO A 22 -16.11 1.44 2.59
C PRO A 22 -15.64 0.25 1.76
N LYS A 23 -15.93 0.21 0.46
CA LYS A 23 -15.44 -0.87 -0.40
C LYS A 23 -13.93 -0.86 -0.52
N VAL A 24 -13.33 0.32 -0.64
CA VAL A 24 -11.87 0.46 -0.71
C VAL A 24 -11.26 0.08 0.63
N LEU A 25 -11.82 0.57 1.73
CA LEU A 25 -11.33 0.25 3.07
C LEU A 25 -11.39 -1.25 3.35
N GLY A 26 -12.47 -1.91 2.93
CA GLY A 26 -12.60 -3.36 3.08
C GLY A 26 -11.58 -4.12 2.25
N ARG A 27 -11.35 -3.70 1.00
CA ARG A 27 -10.33 -4.29 0.15
C ARG A 27 -8.94 -4.08 0.73
N LEU A 28 -8.66 -2.90 1.28
CA LEU A 28 -7.38 -2.63 1.93
C LEU A 28 -7.14 -3.61 3.08
N GLN A 29 -8.12 -3.80 3.96
CA GLN A 29 -8.00 -4.75 5.06
C GLN A 29 -7.70 -6.15 4.56
N TYR A 30 -8.43 -6.61 3.54
CA TYR A 30 -8.25 -7.93 2.98
C TYR A 30 -6.86 -8.10 2.36
N HIS A 31 -6.42 -7.10 1.58
CA HIS A 31 -5.11 -7.17 0.93
C HIS A 31 -3.97 -7.07 1.94
N LEU A 32 -4.11 -6.28 3.00
CA LEU A 32 -3.13 -6.26 4.08
C LEU A 32 -3.03 -7.61 4.77
N LYS A 33 -4.15 -8.29 4.96
CA LYS A 33 -4.15 -9.64 5.53
C LYS A 33 -3.39 -10.61 4.63
N LEU A 34 -3.66 -10.59 3.33
CA LEU A 34 -2.93 -11.43 2.37
C LEU A 34 -1.43 -11.11 2.38
N PHE A 35 -1.09 -9.82 2.36
CA PHE A 35 0.30 -9.38 2.42
C PHE A 35 0.99 -9.91 3.66
N SER A 36 0.32 -9.85 4.83
CA SER A 36 0.87 -10.36 6.09
C SER A 36 1.07 -11.87 6.08
N GLN A 37 0.34 -12.58 5.24
CA GLN A 37 0.46 -14.03 5.07
C GLN A 37 1.51 -14.42 4.05
N GLY A 38 2.23 -13.43 3.48
CA GLY A 38 3.28 -13.67 2.52
C GLY A 38 2.86 -13.63 1.06
N VAL A 39 1.60 -13.32 0.76
CA VAL A 39 1.13 -13.23 -0.62
C VAL A 39 1.75 -12.00 -1.27
N ARG A 40 2.39 -12.18 -2.43
CA ARG A 40 3.03 -11.08 -3.19
C ARG A 40 2.57 -11.06 -4.64
N LYS A 41 2.11 -12.19 -5.16
CA LYS A 41 1.56 -12.28 -6.50
C LYS A 41 0.11 -11.83 -6.49
N GLU A 42 -0.65 -12.13 -7.53
CA GLU A 42 -2.05 -11.76 -7.61
C GLU A 42 -2.82 -12.23 -6.36
N PRO A 43 -3.70 -11.42 -5.78
CA PRO A 43 -4.15 -10.09 -6.21
C PRO A 43 -3.31 -8.93 -5.70
N ILE A 44 -2.25 -9.19 -4.97
CA ILE A 44 -1.38 -8.16 -4.36
C ILE A 44 -0.51 -7.49 -5.42
N ASN A 45 0.06 -8.28 -6.33
CA ASN A 45 0.88 -7.79 -7.43
C ASN A 45 1.99 -6.83 -6.96
N ASP A 46 2.70 -7.26 -5.93
CA ASP A 46 3.79 -6.47 -5.35
C ASP A 46 4.92 -6.32 -6.36
N HIS A 47 5.45 -5.10 -6.50
CA HIS A 47 6.52 -4.84 -7.45
C HIS A 47 7.39 -3.65 -7.02
N ARG A 48 8.61 -3.62 -7.53
CA ARG A 48 9.53 -2.51 -7.32
C ARG A 48 9.14 -1.33 -8.19
N LEU A 49 9.39 -0.14 -7.67
CA LEU A 49 9.20 1.09 -8.42
C LEU A 49 10.52 1.57 -9.00
N THR A 50 10.43 2.40 -10.04
CA THR A 50 11.59 2.93 -10.76
C THR A 50 11.51 4.46 -10.81
N GLY A 51 12.53 5.09 -11.39
CA GLY A 51 12.57 6.54 -11.53
C GLY A 51 12.67 7.24 -10.19
N LYS A 52 11.82 8.22 -10.00
CA LYS A 52 11.82 9.05 -8.76
C LYS A 52 11.51 8.25 -7.52
N LEU A 53 10.80 7.12 -7.67
CA LEU A 53 10.39 6.28 -6.55
C LEU A 53 11.26 5.04 -6.40
N LYS A 54 12.44 5.05 -7.02
CA LYS A 54 13.40 3.95 -6.90
C LYS A 54 13.70 3.67 -5.42
N GLY A 55 13.71 2.40 -5.05
CA GLY A 55 13.90 1.99 -3.66
C GLY A 55 12.61 1.76 -2.91
N LEU A 56 11.48 2.14 -3.49
CA LEU A 56 10.17 1.89 -2.94
C LEU A 56 9.47 0.76 -3.70
N ARG A 57 8.39 0.26 -3.12
CA ARG A 57 7.59 -0.81 -3.71
C ARG A 57 6.12 -0.41 -3.65
N ALA A 58 5.30 -1.08 -4.43
CA ALA A 58 3.87 -0.84 -4.42
C ALA A 58 3.12 -2.17 -4.55
N PHE A 59 1.91 -2.20 -4.02
CA PHE A 59 1.01 -3.32 -4.24
C PHE A 59 -0.42 -2.82 -4.51
N SER A 60 -1.20 -3.69 -5.16
CA SER A 60 -2.58 -3.39 -5.53
C SER A 60 -3.53 -3.64 -4.36
N VAL A 61 -4.54 -2.77 -4.24
CA VAL A 61 -5.65 -2.95 -3.29
C VAL A 61 -6.94 -3.29 -4.04
N GLY A 62 -6.83 -3.54 -5.34
CA GLY A 62 -7.96 -3.78 -6.21
C GLY A 62 -8.33 -2.52 -7.00
N GLY A 63 -8.85 -2.73 -8.21
CA GLY A 63 -9.11 -1.62 -9.11
C GLY A 63 -7.84 -0.81 -9.36
N ASP A 64 -7.95 0.51 -9.31
CA ASP A 64 -6.82 1.40 -9.55
C ASP A 64 -6.13 1.86 -8.25
N VAL A 65 -6.49 1.28 -7.10
CA VAL A 65 -5.92 1.70 -5.81
C VAL A 65 -4.60 0.97 -5.56
N ARG A 66 -3.58 1.75 -5.19
CA ARG A 66 -2.23 1.25 -4.92
C ARG A 66 -1.74 1.74 -3.56
N VAL A 67 -0.96 0.91 -2.87
CA VAL A 67 -0.21 1.31 -1.67
C VAL A 67 1.26 1.36 -2.04
N VAL A 68 1.92 2.47 -1.73
CA VAL A 68 3.37 2.63 -1.90
C VAL A 68 4.02 2.47 -0.53
N TYR A 69 5.07 1.66 -0.46
CA TYR A 69 5.71 1.39 0.81
C TYR A 69 7.22 1.22 0.65
N GLN A 70 7.91 1.31 1.77
CA GLN A 70 9.34 1.03 1.86
C GLN A 70 9.54 -0.17 2.78
N GLU A 71 10.29 -1.14 2.33
CA GLU A 71 10.66 -2.29 3.16
C GLU A 71 12.01 -2.02 3.81
N THR A 72 12.07 -2.16 5.15
CA THR A 72 13.32 -2.12 5.91
C THR A 72 13.54 -3.48 6.54
N GLU A 73 14.66 -3.67 7.25
CA GLU A 73 14.90 -4.92 7.98
C GLU A 73 13.84 -5.16 9.05
N ALA A 74 13.38 -4.10 9.70
CA ALA A 74 12.50 -4.19 10.86
C ALA A 74 11.02 -4.07 10.50
N CYS A 75 10.67 -3.38 9.41
CA CYS A 75 9.27 -3.08 9.16
C CYS A 75 8.97 -2.80 7.70
N TYR A 76 7.66 -2.75 7.42
CA TYR A 76 7.09 -2.21 6.19
C TYR A 76 6.50 -0.85 6.52
N LEU A 77 7.01 0.19 5.89
CA LEU A 77 6.54 1.57 6.09
C LEU A 77 5.54 1.92 5.01
N TRP A 78 4.26 2.06 5.37
CA TRP A 78 3.23 2.48 4.43
C TRP A 78 3.34 3.97 4.21
N LEU A 79 3.63 4.40 2.97
CA LEU A 79 3.96 5.79 2.67
C LEU A 79 2.81 6.54 2.00
N ASP A 80 2.09 5.88 1.11
CA ASP A 80 1.04 6.55 0.36
C ASP A 80 0.00 5.53 -0.10
N ILE A 81 -1.22 5.99 -0.34
CA ILE A 81 -2.31 5.21 -0.92
C ILE A 81 -3.11 6.11 -1.84
N GLY A 82 -3.42 5.63 -3.03
CA GLY A 82 -4.18 6.39 -4.01
C GLY A 82 -4.28 5.66 -5.32
N SER A 83 -4.82 6.34 -6.32
CA SER A 83 -4.84 5.84 -7.69
C SER A 83 -3.42 5.85 -8.27
N HIS A 84 -3.24 5.17 -9.40
CA HIS A 84 -1.96 5.16 -10.10
C HIS A 84 -1.42 6.59 -10.31
N ASN A 85 -2.27 7.50 -10.77
CA ASN A 85 -1.84 8.88 -11.03
C ASN A 85 -1.58 9.68 -9.77
N GLN A 86 -2.17 9.31 -8.65
CA GLN A 86 -1.97 10.02 -7.38
C GLN A 86 -0.67 9.64 -6.68
N VAL A 87 -0.26 8.38 -6.80
CA VAL A 87 0.91 7.88 -6.05
C VAL A 87 2.18 7.81 -6.89
N TYR A 88 2.07 7.81 -8.22
CA TYR A 88 3.23 7.71 -9.12
C TYR A 88 3.57 9.04 -9.84
#